data_1eadc66234513fd26c920ab7d4cff120
#
_entry.id   1eadc66234513fd26c920ab7d4cff120
#
_cell.length_a   1.000
_cell.length_b   1.000
_cell.length_c   1.000
_cell.angle_alpha   90.00
_cell.angle_beta   90.00
_cell.angle_gamma   90.00
#
_symmetry.space_group_name_H-M   'P 1'
#
loop_
_entity.id
_entity.type
_entity.pdbx_description
1 polymer ?
#
loop_
_entity_poly.entity_id
_entity_poly.type
_entity_poly.pdbx_seq_one_letter_code
_entity_poly.pdbx_strand_id
1 'polypeptide(L)'
;MGFALSDRTFIRHVVFFSAADESDVERIIAGLSLLRNIPHASVFEVVRNRRVDQLSGEVDVVVYAEFVDDTALQAYKAHPIYQQAIDIVRPLRE
;
A
#
# COMPACT_ATOMS: atom_id res chain seq x y z
N MET A 1 11.24 30.24 -5.45
CA MET A 1 10.97 29.66 -5.56
C MET A 1 10.33 28.72 -5.59
N GLY A 2 10.00 28.61 -5.53
CA GLY A 2 9.45 27.59 -5.33
C GLY A 2 9.18 26.68 -6.31
N PHE A 3 9.43 26.59 -6.94
CA PHE A 3 9.19 25.78 -7.62
C PHE A 3 9.59 24.65 -7.76
N ALA A 4 10.48 24.44 -7.15
CA ALA A 4 10.96 23.10 -7.20
C ALA A 4 9.87 22.07 -7.03
N LEU A 5 8.92 22.37 -6.17
CA LEU A 5 7.80 21.45 -5.94
C LEU A 5 6.94 21.28 -7.19
N SER A 6 6.83 22.31 -7.98
CA SER A 6 6.00 22.25 -9.17
C SER A 6 6.58 21.33 -10.23
N ASP A 7 7.86 20.97 -10.12
CA ASP A 7 8.50 20.08 -11.08
C ASP A 7 8.34 18.61 -10.73
N ARG A 8 7.77 18.32 -9.59
CA ARG A 8 7.58 16.94 -9.20
C ARG A 8 6.44 16.33 -9.97
N THR A 9 6.70 15.17 -10.52
CA THR A 9 5.69 14.46 -11.28
C THR A 9 5.36 13.09 -10.68
N PHE A 10 6.04 12.71 -9.61
CA PHE A 10 5.80 11.39 -9.04
C PHE A 10 4.51 11.38 -8.21
N ILE A 11 3.95 10.19 -8.08
CA ILE A 11 2.70 9.96 -7.36
C ILE A 11 3.01 9.22 -6.07
N ARG A 12 2.44 9.69 -4.97
CA ARG A 12 2.47 8.98 -3.70
C ARG A 12 1.13 8.27 -3.53
N HIS A 13 1.21 6.98 -3.31
CA HIS A 13 0.02 6.13 -3.18
C HIS A 13 0.04 5.54 -1.78
N VAL A 14 -0.94 5.89 -0.96
CA VAL A 14 -1.01 5.46 0.43
C VAL A 14 -2.35 4.79 0.65
N VAL A 15 -2.33 3.56 1.16
CA VAL A 15 -3.56 2.83 1.43
C VAL A 15 -3.52 2.30 2.85
N PHE A 16 -4.62 2.48 3.57
CA PHE A 16 -4.76 2.04 4.95
C PHE A 16 -5.66 0.80 4.99
N PHE A 17 -5.26 -0.17 5.78
CA PHE A 17 -6.03 -1.41 5.94
C PHE A 17 -6.31 -1.65 7.41
N SER A 18 -7.54 -2.10 7.69
CA SER A 18 -7.92 -2.57 9.01
C SER A 18 -8.34 -4.01 8.88
N ALA A 19 -7.86 -4.86 9.79
CA ALA A 19 -8.25 -6.27 9.79
C ALA A 19 -9.64 -6.42 10.40
N ALA A 20 -10.45 -7.29 9.81
CA ALA A 20 -11.74 -7.63 10.40
C ALA A 20 -11.54 -8.37 11.73
N ASP A 21 -10.45 -9.13 11.82
CA ASP A 21 -10.06 -9.86 13.03
C ASP A 21 -8.60 -9.56 13.29
N GLU A 22 -8.27 -9.13 14.50
CA GLU A 22 -6.91 -8.74 14.84
C GLU A 22 -5.91 -9.87 14.58
N SER A 23 -6.32 -11.12 14.73
CA SER A 23 -5.43 -12.26 14.49
C SER A 23 -5.03 -12.39 13.03
N ASP A 24 -5.70 -11.68 12.11
CA ASP A 24 -5.39 -11.76 10.68
C ASP A 24 -4.45 -10.67 10.19
N VAL A 25 -3.97 -9.79 11.07
CA VAL A 25 -3.10 -8.69 10.66
C VAL A 25 -1.84 -9.21 9.95
N GLU A 26 -1.22 -10.28 10.49
CA GLU A 26 -0.02 -10.83 9.87
C GLU A 26 -0.30 -11.41 8.49
N ARG A 27 -1.48 -11.98 8.30
CA ARG A 27 -1.87 -12.53 7.00
C ARG A 27 -2.10 -11.43 5.99
N ILE A 28 -2.65 -10.30 6.45
CA ILE A 28 -2.82 -9.13 5.58
C ILE A 28 -1.46 -8.62 5.16
N ILE A 29 -0.52 -8.51 6.10
CA ILE A 29 0.85 -8.04 5.78
C ILE A 29 1.49 -8.98 4.77
N ALA A 30 1.35 -10.29 4.96
CA ALA A 30 1.93 -11.25 4.03
C ALA A 30 1.35 -11.09 2.63
N GLY A 31 0.02 -10.93 2.53
CA GLY A 31 -0.63 -10.76 1.24
C GLY A 31 -0.20 -9.47 0.56
N LEU A 32 -0.16 -8.37 1.30
CA LEU A 32 0.23 -7.07 0.74
C LEU A 32 1.71 -7.05 0.34
N SER A 33 2.53 -7.84 1.03
CA SER A 33 3.96 -7.88 0.72
C SER A 33 4.24 -8.48 -0.65
N LEU A 34 3.30 -9.23 -1.23
CA LEU A 34 3.44 -9.72 -2.60
C LEU A 34 3.56 -8.57 -3.59
N LEU A 35 2.97 -7.44 -3.28
CA LEU A 35 2.98 -6.27 -4.17
C LEU A 35 4.41 -5.77 -4.42
N ARG A 36 5.35 -6.10 -3.53
CA ARG A 36 6.74 -5.71 -3.68
C ARG A 36 7.35 -6.29 -4.95
N ASN A 37 6.81 -7.40 -5.43
CA ASN A 37 7.34 -8.07 -6.61
C ASN A 37 6.88 -7.44 -7.92
N ILE A 38 6.01 -6.44 -7.87
CA ILE A 38 5.58 -5.71 -9.07
C ILE A 38 6.64 -4.65 -9.36
N PRO A 39 7.21 -4.63 -10.57
CA PRO A 39 8.39 -3.80 -10.85
C PRO A 39 8.11 -2.33 -11.16
N HIS A 40 6.89 -1.86 -10.98
CA HIS A 40 6.50 -0.53 -11.45
C HIS A 40 6.59 0.58 -10.39
N ALA A 41 6.69 0.23 -9.13
CA ALA A 41 6.84 1.22 -8.08
C ALA A 41 8.31 1.56 -7.89
N SER A 42 8.62 2.84 -7.71
CA SER A 42 9.99 3.25 -7.42
C SER A 42 10.30 3.10 -5.93
N VAL A 43 9.27 3.15 -5.09
CA VAL A 43 9.39 2.91 -3.64
C VAL A 43 8.19 2.07 -3.25
N PHE A 44 8.40 1.10 -2.37
CA PHE A 44 7.30 0.28 -1.87
C PHE A 44 7.58 -0.14 -0.42
N GLU A 45 6.61 0.10 0.46
CA GLU A 45 6.70 -0.28 1.86
C GLU A 45 5.36 -0.79 2.36
N VAL A 46 5.41 -1.84 3.17
CA VAL A 46 4.26 -2.30 3.95
C VAL A 46 4.66 -2.15 5.42
N VAL A 47 3.89 -1.37 6.16
CA VAL A 47 4.23 -1.03 7.53
C VAL A 47 3.07 -1.43 8.45
N ARG A 48 3.40 -2.16 9.51
CA ARG A 48 2.43 -2.46 10.55
C ARG A 48 2.27 -1.23 11.42
N ASN A 49 1.03 -0.78 11.61
CA ASN A 49 0.75 0.31 12.51
C ASN A 49 0.82 -0.20 13.95
N ARG A 50 1.55 0.53 14.79
CA ARG A 50 1.75 0.10 16.16
C ARG A 50 0.58 0.42 17.07
N ARG A 51 -0.37 1.23 16.56
CA ARG A 51 -1.60 1.56 17.27
C ARG A 51 -1.33 2.19 18.64
N VAL A 52 -0.23 2.94 18.74
CA VAL A 52 0.09 3.63 19.98
C VAL A 52 -0.56 5.01 20.06
N ASP A 53 -1.11 5.47 18.93
CA ASP A 53 -1.77 6.76 18.83
C ASP A 53 -3.27 6.52 18.72
N GLN A 54 -4.06 7.15 19.57
CA GLN A 54 -5.51 6.95 19.54
C GLN A 54 -6.13 7.39 18.23
N LEU A 55 -5.52 8.36 17.56
CA LEU A 55 -6.03 8.83 16.29
C LEU A 55 -5.89 7.81 15.16
N SER A 56 -4.96 6.88 15.30
CA SER A 56 -4.72 5.85 14.28
C SER A 56 -5.09 4.46 14.79
N GLY A 57 -5.93 4.38 15.84
CA GLY A 57 -6.21 3.13 16.52
C GLY A 57 -6.90 2.08 15.67
N GLU A 58 -7.59 2.49 14.61
CA GLU A 58 -8.34 1.55 13.78
C GLU A 58 -7.57 1.07 12.56
N VAL A 59 -6.39 1.62 12.31
CA VAL A 59 -5.58 1.23 11.16
C VAL A 59 -4.53 0.22 11.60
N ASP A 60 -4.47 -0.90 10.93
CA ASP A 60 -3.54 -1.96 11.27
C ASP A 60 -2.31 -2.01 10.38
N VAL A 61 -2.48 -1.71 9.09
CA VAL A 61 -1.40 -1.84 8.11
C VAL A 61 -1.48 -0.67 7.13
N VAL A 62 -0.33 -0.14 6.76
CA VAL A 62 -0.23 0.94 5.78
C VAL A 62 0.64 0.45 4.63
N VAL A 63 0.15 0.62 3.41
CA VAL A 63 0.95 0.40 2.22
C VAL A 63 1.31 1.77 1.65
N TYR A 64 2.59 1.98 1.43
CA TYR A 64 3.10 3.20 0.83
C TYR A 64 3.89 2.86 -0.41
N ALA A 65 3.59 3.54 -1.52
CA ALA A 65 4.30 3.32 -2.76
C ALA A 65 4.44 4.64 -3.51
N GLU A 66 5.51 4.75 -4.30
CA GLU A 66 5.72 5.90 -5.16
C GLU A 66 5.85 5.43 -6.59
N PHE A 67 5.29 6.21 -7.51
CA PHE A 67 5.35 5.92 -8.95
C PHE A 67 5.80 7.17 -9.68
N VAL A 68 6.62 6.98 -10.72
CA VAL A 68 7.13 8.13 -11.46
C VAL A 68 6.01 8.89 -12.16
N ASP A 69 4.94 8.20 -12.56
CA ASP A 69 3.81 8.84 -13.24
C ASP A 69 2.58 7.93 -13.15
N ASP A 70 1.47 8.41 -13.71
CA ASP A 70 0.22 7.66 -13.70
C ASP A 70 0.31 6.38 -14.53
N THR A 71 1.09 6.39 -15.59
CA THR A 71 1.26 5.18 -16.41
C THR A 71 1.84 4.05 -15.57
N ALA A 72 2.85 4.35 -14.75
CA ALA A 72 3.45 3.35 -13.87
C ALA A 72 2.44 2.86 -12.83
N LEU A 73 1.64 3.77 -12.27
CA LEU A 73 0.61 3.39 -11.30
C LEU A 73 -0.42 2.46 -11.94
N GLN A 74 -0.87 2.78 -13.15
CA GLN A 74 -1.86 1.93 -13.81
C GLN A 74 -1.28 0.57 -14.18
N ALA A 75 -0.02 0.52 -14.60
CA ALA A 75 0.64 -0.75 -14.88
C ALA A 75 0.75 -1.61 -13.64
N TYR A 76 1.02 -0.99 -12.49
CA TYR A 76 1.08 -1.67 -11.21
C TYR A 76 -0.28 -2.29 -10.89
N LYS A 77 -1.36 -1.53 -11.06
CA LYS A 77 -2.70 -2.03 -10.74
C LYS A 77 -3.15 -3.12 -11.72
N ALA A 78 -2.62 -3.13 -12.93
CA ALA A 78 -2.99 -4.13 -13.93
C ALA A 78 -2.15 -5.40 -13.83
N HIS A 79 -1.13 -5.41 -13.00
CA HIS A 79 -0.24 -6.56 -12.88
C HIS A 79 -0.97 -7.73 -12.21
N PRO A 80 -0.73 -8.97 -12.68
CA PRO A 80 -1.39 -10.14 -12.06
C PRO A 80 -1.15 -10.28 -10.57
N ILE A 81 0.04 -9.90 -10.09
CA ILE A 81 0.35 -9.96 -8.66
C ILE A 81 -0.55 -9.02 -7.86
N TYR A 82 -0.96 -7.89 -8.44
CA TYR A 82 -1.86 -6.97 -7.76
C TYR A 82 -3.19 -7.68 -7.44
N GLN A 83 -3.74 -8.39 -8.43
CA GLN A 83 -5.00 -9.11 -8.22
C GLN A 83 -4.83 -10.24 -7.23
N GLN A 84 -3.69 -10.95 -7.25
CA GLN A 84 -3.42 -12.00 -6.27
C GLN A 84 -3.44 -11.44 -4.85
N ALA A 85 -2.76 -10.31 -4.65
CA ALA A 85 -2.71 -9.67 -3.33
C ALA A 85 -4.11 -9.27 -2.88
N ILE A 86 -4.90 -8.68 -3.77
CA ILE A 86 -6.27 -8.28 -3.44
C ILE A 86 -7.11 -9.48 -3.05
N ASP A 87 -6.99 -10.58 -3.80
CA ASP A 87 -7.78 -11.78 -3.52
C ASP A 87 -7.45 -12.36 -2.14
N ILE A 88 -6.19 -12.28 -1.73
CA ILE A 88 -5.79 -12.76 -0.41
C ILE A 88 -6.30 -11.83 0.70
N VAL A 89 -6.18 -10.53 0.49
CA VAL A 89 -6.43 -9.55 1.55
C VAL A 89 -7.91 -9.24 1.72
N ARG A 90 -8.67 -9.24 0.62
CA ARG A 90 -10.08 -8.83 0.66
C ARG A 90 -10.91 -9.52 1.74
N PRO A 91 -10.83 -10.84 1.92
CA PRO A 91 -11.64 -11.48 2.97
C PRO A 91 -11.15 -11.21 4.38
N LEU A 92 -9.94 -10.66 4.54
CA LEU A 92 -9.34 -10.45 5.85
C LEU A 92 -9.53 -9.03 6.37
N ARG A 93 -9.79 -8.07 5.47
CA ARG A 93 -9.93 -6.68 5.88
C ARG A 93 -11.39 -6.33 6.15
N GLU A 94 -11.57 -5.26 6.91
CA GLU A 94 -12.89 -4.69 7.11
C GLU A 94 -13.45 -4.10 5.83
#